data_312991e83e1a350f6db6dd0682ab0e86
#
_entry.id   312991e83e1a350f6db6dd0682ab0e86
#
_cell.length_a   1.000
_cell.length_b   1.000
_cell.length_c   1.000
_cell.angle_alpha   90.00
_cell.angle_beta   90.00
_cell.angle_gamma   90.00
#
_symmetry.space_group_name_H-M   'P 1'
#
loop_
_entity.id
_entity.type
_entity.pdbx_description
1 polymer ?
#
loop_
_entity_poly.entity_id
_entity_poly.type
_entity_poly.pdbx_seq_one_letter_code
_entity_poly.pdbx_strand_id
1 'polypeptide(L)'
;MCTAATYQTRDFYFGRTLDYEFSYGDEVTITPRGYTFAFRHAGRLASHYAIIGMAHVAQDYPLYYDAMNEKGLCMAGLNFVGNAAYADVIPFRENVAQFELIPYLLGQCASVAEARDRLARLQLVGTPFSAQLPAAQLHWLLADQHQAVVIESMADGLHIYDNPVGVLTNNPPFPQQLFQLNNYMSLSPRQPENRFAPQLPLVPYCLLYTSPSPRDPKTSR
;
A
#
# COMPACT_ATOMS: atom_id res chain seq x y z
N MET A 1 3.80 -11.77 3.26
CA MET A 1 3.91 -10.32 3.65
C MET A 1 4.09 -9.48 2.40
N CYS A 2 3.51 -8.28 2.40
CA CYS A 2 3.61 -7.36 1.26
C CYS A 2 4.61 -6.24 1.54
N THR A 3 5.21 -5.71 0.50
CA THR A 3 6.04 -4.50 0.54
C THR A 3 5.73 -3.68 -0.71
N ALA A 4 5.45 -2.39 -0.55
CA ALA A 4 5.38 -1.46 -1.65
C ALA A 4 6.55 -0.48 -1.56
N ALA A 5 7.11 -0.10 -2.70
CA ALA A 5 8.27 0.77 -2.75
C ALA A 5 8.25 1.68 -3.97
N THR A 6 8.81 2.86 -3.78
CA THR A 6 9.18 3.78 -4.87
C THR A 6 10.68 3.73 -5.10
N TYR A 7 11.09 3.91 -6.32
CA TYR A 7 12.50 4.00 -6.67
C TYR A 7 12.70 5.10 -7.71
N GLN A 8 13.56 6.05 -7.40
CA GLN A 8 13.85 7.20 -8.26
C GLN A 8 15.27 7.10 -8.84
N THR A 9 15.33 7.11 -10.15
CA THR A 9 16.58 7.28 -10.91
C THR A 9 16.40 8.47 -11.84
N ARG A 10 16.76 8.33 -13.13
CA ARG A 10 16.31 9.24 -14.17
C ARG A 10 14.77 9.18 -14.31
N ASP A 11 14.21 7.99 -14.15
CA ASP A 11 12.77 7.73 -14.23
C ASP A 11 12.24 7.33 -12.84
N PHE A 12 10.94 7.45 -12.64
CA PHE A 12 10.24 7.05 -11.43
C PHE A 12 9.67 5.65 -11.59
N TYR A 13 9.87 4.83 -10.59
CA TYR A 13 9.35 3.47 -10.52
C TYR A 13 8.52 3.28 -9.26
N PHE A 14 7.41 2.59 -9.40
CA PHE A 14 6.56 2.14 -8.30
C PHE A 14 6.32 0.65 -8.43
N GLY A 15 6.46 -0.10 -7.36
CA GLY A 15 6.24 -1.53 -7.38
C GLY A 15 5.85 -2.08 -6.02
N ARG A 16 5.30 -3.28 -6.05
CA ARG A 16 4.97 -3.99 -4.82
C ARG A 16 5.17 -5.49 -4.97
N THR A 17 5.37 -6.20 -3.86
CA THR A 17 5.20 -7.64 -3.74
C THR A 17 3.80 -7.95 -3.24
N LEU A 18 3.05 -8.77 -3.97
CA LEU A 18 1.76 -9.32 -3.55
C LEU A 18 2.01 -10.76 -3.07
N ASP A 19 2.14 -10.93 -1.76
CA ASP A 19 2.58 -12.19 -1.16
C ASP A 19 1.40 -12.81 -0.38
N TYR A 20 0.66 -13.65 -1.09
CA TYR A 20 -0.44 -14.45 -0.57
C TYR A 20 -0.12 -15.94 -0.65
N GLU A 21 -0.77 -16.75 0.18
CA GLU A 21 -0.63 -18.20 0.19
C GLU A 21 -1.34 -18.87 -1.00
N PHE A 22 -2.32 -18.19 -1.60
CA PHE A 22 -3.10 -18.65 -2.75
C PHE A 22 -3.57 -17.46 -3.59
N SER A 23 -3.87 -17.71 -4.88
CA SER A 23 -4.42 -16.68 -5.77
C SER A 23 -5.93 -16.56 -5.60
N TYR A 24 -6.42 -15.33 -5.58
CA TYR A 24 -7.86 -15.00 -5.65
C TYR A 24 -8.35 -14.83 -7.10
N GLY A 25 -7.55 -15.19 -8.09
CA GLY A 25 -7.81 -14.90 -9.50
C GLY A 25 -7.38 -13.48 -9.86
N ASP A 26 -6.21 -13.11 -9.37
CA ASP A 26 -5.63 -11.78 -9.59
C ASP A 26 -5.22 -11.62 -11.06
N GLU A 27 -5.57 -10.49 -11.66
CA GLU A 27 -5.28 -10.19 -13.05
C GLU A 27 -4.89 -8.73 -13.26
N VAL A 28 -4.10 -8.47 -14.34
CA VAL A 28 -3.80 -7.11 -14.77
C VAL A 28 -5.05 -6.53 -15.41
N THR A 29 -5.61 -5.52 -14.77
CA THR A 29 -6.87 -4.89 -15.19
C THR A 29 -6.62 -3.47 -15.66
N ILE A 30 -7.18 -3.14 -16.84
CA ILE A 30 -7.21 -1.79 -17.39
C ILE A 30 -8.63 -1.25 -17.29
N THR A 31 -8.79 -0.13 -16.59
CA THR A 31 -10.05 0.62 -16.56
C THR A 31 -9.92 1.85 -17.46
N PRO A 32 -10.55 1.87 -18.63
CA PRO A 32 -10.45 2.98 -19.57
C PRO A 32 -11.24 4.21 -19.06
N ARG A 33 -10.92 5.40 -19.56
CA ARG A 33 -11.54 6.68 -19.15
C ARG A 33 -13.08 6.70 -19.18
N GLY A 34 -13.69 5.89 -20.05
CA GLY A 34 -15.15 5.81 -20.21
C GLY A 34 -15.83 4.73 -19.36
N TYR A 35 -15.07 3.97 -18.57
CA TYR A 35 -15.67 3.06 -17.60
C TYR A 35 -16.37 3.86 -16.50
N THR A 36 -17.56 3.45 -16.06
CA THR A 36 -18.25 4.16 -15.00
C THR A 36 -18.11 3.43 -13.67
N PHE A 37 -17.34 4.01 -12.76
CA PHE A 37 -17.32 3.54 -11.37
C PHE A 37 -18.64 3.89 -10.68
N ALA A 38 -19.29 2.91 -10.10
CA ALA A 38 -20.47 3.10 -9.23
C ALA A 38 -20.04 2.87 -7.78
N PHE A 39 -19.63 3.94 -7.12
CA PHE A 39 -19.20 3.90 -5.71
C PHE A 39 -20.38 3.70 -4.77
N ARG A 40 -20.18 2.99 -3.68
CA ARG A 40 -21.23 2.65 -2.70
C ARG A 40 -21.89 3.89 -2.08
N HIS A 41 -21.10 4.93 -1.84
CA HIS A 41 -21.56 6.14 -1.16
C HIS A 41 -21.20 7.43 -1.90
N ALA A 42 -20.18 7.43 -2.74
CA ALA A 42 -19.70 8.62 -3.46
C ALA A 42 -20.34 8.82 -4.85
N GLY A 43 -21.39 8.03 -5.17
CA GLY A 43 -22.13 8.16 -6.43
C GLY A 43 -21.40 7.54 -7.62
N ARG A 44 -21.61 8.11 -8.81
CA ARG A 44 -21.05 7.58 -10.07
C ARG A 44 -19.97 8.50 -10.61
N LEU A 45 -18.87 7.90 -11.04
CA LEU A 45 -17.77 8.59 -11.71
C LEU A 45 -17.67 8.07 -13.15
N ALA A 46 -18.28 8.80 -14.09
CA ALA A 46 -18.36 8.40 -15.50
C ALA A 46 -17.22 8.95 -16.36
N SER A 47 -16.42 9.89 -15.84
CA SER A 47 -15.25 10.45 -16.51
C SER A 47 -14.10 10.52 -15.52
N HIS A 48 -13.03 9.84 -15.83
CA HIS A 48 -11.87 9.73 -14.93
C HIS A 48 -10.60 9.45 -15.74
N TYR A 49 -9.44 9.50 -15.09
CA TYR A 49 -8.19 9.05 -15.68
C TYR A 49 -8.21 7.54 -15.90
N ALA A 50 -7.62 7.08 -17.02
CA ALA A 50 -7.41 5.64 -17.21
C ALA A 50 -6.50 5.08 -16.11
N ILE A 51 -6.83 3.88 -15.65
CA ILE A 51 -6.15 3.20 -14.55
C ILE A 51 -5.70 1.82 -15.04
N ILE A 52 -4.49 1.42 -14.68
CA ILE A 52 -3.98 0.06 -14.87
C ILE A 52 -3.41 -0.44 -13.54
N GLY A 53 -3.68 -1.68 -13.20
CA GLY A 53 -3.16 -2.27 -11.97
C GLY A 53 -3.48 -3.75 -11.83
N MET A 54 -3.05 -4.33 -10.72
CA MET A 54 -3.41 -5.67 -10.32
C MET A 54 -4.72 -5.63 -9.53
N ALA A 55 -5.70 -6.41 -9.96
CA ALA A 55 -7.02 -6.44 -9.33
C ALA A 55 -7.60 -7.86 -9.26
N HIS A 56 -8.50 -8.06 -8.31
CA HIS A 56 -9.51 -9.11 -8.38
C HIS A 56 -10.78 -8.52 -8.98
N VAL A 57 -11.22 -9.02 -10.13
CA VAL A 57 -12.45 -8.53 -10.77
C VAL A 57 -13.64 -9.34 -10.26
N ALA A 58 -14.55 -8.68 -9.55
CA ALA A 58 -15.76 -9.27 -9.00
C ALA A 58 -17.00 -8.46 -9.44
N GLN A 59 -18.01 -9.12 -10.01
CA GLN A 59 -19.23 -8.45 -10.47
C GLN A 59 -18.95 -7.26 -11.42
N ASP A 60 -18.04 -7.42 -12.36
CA ASP A 60 -17.56 -6.39 -13.30
C ASP A 60 -16.92 -5.16 -12.60
N TYR A 61 -16.55 -5.27 -11.32
CA TYR A 61 -15.88 -4.22 -10.57
C TYR A 61 -14.44 -4.61 -10.24
N PRO A 62 -13.43 -3.76 -10.58
CA PRO A 62 -12.04 -4.05 -10.28
C PRO A 62 -11.72 -3.69 -8.82
N LEU A 63 -11.47 -4.70 -8.00
CA LEU A 63 -10.95 -4.55 -6.64
C LEU A 63 -9.42 -4.47 -6.72
N TYR A 64 -8.89 -3.27 -6.89
CA TYR A 64 -7.47 -3.04 -7.06
C TYR A 64 -6.67 -3.31 -5.78
N TYR A 65 -5.61 -4.11 -5.89
CA TYR A 65 -4.58 -4.23 -4.87
C TYR A 65 -3.56 -3.11 -4.96
N ASP A 66 -3.19 -2.78 -6.19
CA ASP A 66 -2.34 -1.67 -6.58
C ASP A 66 -2.72 -1.21 -7.98
N ALA A 67 -2.44 0.04 -8.27
CA ALA A 67 -2.67 0.60 -9.60
C ALA A 67 -1.89 1.88 -9.80
N MET A 68 -1.81 2.29 -11.07
CA MET A 68 -1.39 3.63 -11.45
C MET A 68 -2.37 4.20 -12.48
N ASN A 69 -2.48 5.51 -12.50
CA ASN A 69 -3.24 6.20 -13.52
C ASN A 69 -2.34 6.76 -14.62
N GLU A 70 -2.95 7.21 -15.72
CA GLU A 70 -2.26 7.78 -16.87
C GLU A 70 -1.50 9.09 -16.59
N LYS A 71 -1.61 9.67 -15.39
CA LYS A 71 -0.86 10.83 -14.93
C LYS A 71 0.39 10.47 -14.13
N GLY A 72 0.60 9.17 -13.86
CA GLY A 72 1.72 8.68 -13.09
C GLY A 72 1.51 8.68 -11.58
N LEU A 73 0.28 8.92 -11.11
CA LEU A 73 -0.05 8.71 -9.70
C LEU A 73 -0.25 7.22 -9.46
N CYS A 74 0.45 6.68 -8.46
CA CYS A 74 0.48 5.27 -8.12
C CYS A 74 -0.02 5.03 -6.70
N MET A 75 -0.72 3.92 -6.47
CA MET A 75 -1.22 3.55 -5.15
C MET A 75 -1.19 2.04 -4.95
N ALA A 76 -0.85 1.58 -3.75
CA ALA A 76 -0.92 0.18 -3.35
C ALA A 76 -1.53 0.04 -1.96
N GLY A 77 -2.44 -0.91 -1.81
CA GLY A 77 -3.00 -1.33 -0.54
C GLY A 77 -2.25 -2.52 0.05
N LEU A 78 -1.92 -2.46 1.33
CA LEU A 78 -1.21 -3.51 2.06
C LEU A 78 -2.01 -3.89 3.31
N ASN A 79 -1.87 -5.14 3.76
CA ASN A 79 -2.52 -5.61 4.97
C ASN A 79 -2.05 -4.81 6.21
N PHE A 80 -3.03 -4.38 7.00
CA PHE A 80 -2.82 -3.60 8.23
C PHE A 80 -3.67 -4.17 9.38
N VAL A 81 -3.61 -5.47 9.51
CA VAL A 81 -4.46 -6.25 10.40
C VAL A 81 -4.27 -5.86 11.87
N GLY A 82 -5.40 -5.63 12.56
CA GLY A 82 -5.43 -5.24 13.97
C GLY A 82 -5.19 -3.75 14.24
N ASN A 83 -4.79 -2.96 13.22
CA ASN A 83 -4.59 -1.52 13.34
C ASN A 83 -5.62 -0.71 12.52
N ALA A 84 -6.03 -1.25 11.36
CA ALA A 84 -7.03 -0.58 10.53
C ALA A 84 -8.38 -0.49 11.26
N ALA A 85 -8.93 0.71 11.33
CA ALA A 85 -10.28 1.00 11.79
C ALA A 85 -10.93 2.00 10.84
N TYR A 86 -12.14 1.71 10.43
CA TYR A 86 -12.91 2.55 9.51
C TYR A 86 -14.09 3.17 10.24
N ALA A 87 -14.44 4.36 9.81
CA ALA A 87 -15.57 5.08 10.38
C ALA A 87 -16.90 4.54 9.87
N ASP A 88 -17.98 4.89 10.56
CA ASP A 88 -19.33 4.71 10.06
C ASP A 88 -19.67 5.74 8.99
N VAL A 89 -20.65 5.43 8.15
CA VAL A 89 -21.17 6.34 7.13
C VAL A 89 -21.82 7.56 7.80
N ILE A 90 -21.35 8.74 7.45
CA ILE A 90 -21.94 10.01 7.93
C ILE A 90 -22.77 10.64 6.81
N PRO A 91 -24.07 10.91 7.01
CA PRO A 91 -24.89 11.60 6.03
C PRO A 91 -24.29 12.95 5.61
N PHE A 92 -24.39 13.27 4.34
CA PHE A 92 -23.91 14.52 3.73
C PHE A 92 -22.39 14.74 3.78
N ARG A 93 -21.61 13.70 4.12
CA ARG A 93 -20.15 13.67 3.94
C ARG A 93 -19.76 12.82 2.73
N GLU A 94 -18.57 13.07 2.21
CA GLU A 94 -17.98 12.28 1.13
C GLU A 94 -17.46 10.96 1.71
N ASN A 95 -18.34 9.95 1.77
CA ASN A 95 -18.01 8.62 2.27
C ASN A 95 -17.44 7.77 1.13
N VAL A 96 -16.30 7.14 1.36
CA VAL A 96 -15.63 6.25 0.39
C VAL A 96 -15.36 4.92 1.09
N ALA A 97 -15.84 3.82 0.50
CA ALA A 97 -15.53 2.49 1.03
C ALA A 97 -14.04 2.16 0.84
N GLN A 98 -13.47 1.44 1.80
CA GLN A 98 -12.02 1.18 1.81
C GLN A 98 -11.52 0.50 0.52
N PHE A 99 -12.31 -0.40 -0.10
CA PHE A 99 -11.96 -1.08 -1.35
C PHE A 99 -12.06 -0.15 -2.57
N GLU A 100 -12.73 0.98 -2.45
CA GLU A 100 -12.92 1.98 -3.51
C GLU A 100 -11.83 3.07 -3.49
N LEU A 101 -11.00 3.14 -2.43
CA LEU A 101 -10.08 4.25 -2.25
C LEU A 101 -9.09 4.38 -3.41
N ILE A 102 -8.56 3.27 -3.92
CA ILE A 102 -7.63 3.27 -5.06
C ILE A 102 -8.28 3.85 -6.31
N PRO A 103 -9.38 3.29 -6.87
CA PRO A 103 -10.00 3.86 -8.05
C PRO A 103 -10.60 5.26 -7.81
N TYR A 104 -11.04 5.57 -6.60
CA TYR A 104 -11.56 6.87 -6.23
C TYR A 104 -10.50 7.98 -6.34
N LEU A 105 -9.31 7.77 -5.78
CA LEU A 105 -8.21 8.74 -5.86
C LEU A 105 -7.57 8.75 -7.25
N LEU A 106 -7.21 7.60 -7.78
CA LEU A 106 -6.52 7.52 -9.08
C LEU A 106 -7.39 7.98 -10.25
N GLY A 107 -8.71 7.81 -10.15
CA GLY A 107 -9.63 8.29 -11.16
C GLY A 107 -9.72 9.82 -11.25
N GLN A 108 -9.42 10.54 -10.17
CA GLN A 108 -9.73 11.96 -10.05
C GLN A 108 -8.54 12.86 -9.76
N CYS A 109 -7.41 12.29 -9.34
CA CYS A 109 -6.22 13.05 -8.95
C CYS A 109 -5.06 12.79 -9.90
N ALA A 110 -4.35 13.82 -10.30
CA ALA A 110 -3.16 13.73 -11.13
C ALA A 110 -1.87 13.66 -10.29
N SER A 111 -1.94 14.01 -9.01
CA SER A 111 -0.79 14.09 -8.11
C SER A 111 -1.14 13.73 -6.68
N VAL A 112 -0.11 13.45 -5.87
CA VAL A 112 -0.27 13.25 -4.41
C VAL A 112 -0.83 14.52 -3.74
N ALA A 113 -0.47 15.71 -4.22
CA ALA A 113 -0.99 16.97 -3.68
C ALA A 113 -2.52 17.07 -3.84
N GLU A 114 -3.04 16.79 -5.04
CA GLU A 114 -4.51 16.74 -5.28
C GLU A 114 -5.20 15.67 -4.45
N ALA A 115 -4.55 14.51 -4.29
CA ALA A 115 -5.10 13.42 -3.48
C ALA A 115 -5.17 13.79 -1.99
N ARG A 116 -4.17 14.54 -1.46
CA ARG A 116 -4.22 15.07 -0.08
C ARG A 116 -5.42 15.98 0.16
N ASP A 117 -5.72 16.86 -0.80
CA ASP A 117 -6.86 17.76 -0.71
C ASP A 117 -8.21 16.99 -0.68
N ARG A 118 -8.31 15.88 -1.39
CA ARG A 118 -9.47 14.99 -1.32
C ARG A 118 -9.52 14.22 -0.02
N LEU A 119 -8.42 13.62 0.41
CA LEU A 119 -8.32 12.87 1.66
C LEU A 119 -8.70 13.70 2.88
N ALA A 120 -8.41 15.02 2.87
CA ALA A 120 -8.79 15.92 3.95
C ALA A 120 -10.32 16.10 4.11
N ARG A 121 -11.11 15.77 3.09
CA ARG A 121 -12.56 15.97 3.07
C ARG A 121 -13.36 14.67 3.13
N LEU A 122 -12.77 13.55 2.70
CA LEU A 122 -13.46 12.27 2.66
C LEU A 122 -13.53 11.61 4.04
N GLN A 123 -14.50 10.73 4.17
CA GLN A 123 -14.64 9.77 5.27
C GLN A 123 -14.40 8.37 4.73
N LEU A 124 -13.37 7.69 5.23
CA LEU A 124 -13.10 6.31 4.85
C LEU A 124 -13.95 5.37 5.69
N VAL A 125 -14.80 4.59 5.04
CA VAL A 125 -15.82 3.76 5.71
C VAL A 125 -15.60 2.27 5.49
N GLY A 126 -15.99 1.46 6.49
CA GLY A 126 -15.83 0.01 6.52
C GLY A 126 -16.90 -0.77 5.77
N THR A 127 -17.44 -0.24 4.67
CA THR A 127 -18.47 -0.93 3.88
C THR A 127 -17.88 -2.14 3.17
N PRO A 128 -18.42 -3.37 3.34
CA PRO A 128 -17.96 -4.55 2.63
C PRO A 128 -18.33 -4.49 1.14
N PHE A 129 -17.55 -5.14 0.30
CA PHE A 129 -17.92 -5.30 -1.12
C PHE A 129 -19.12 -6.26 -1.25
N SER A 130 -19.07 -7.38 -0.56
CA SER A 130 -20.14 -8.37 -0.46
C SER A 130 -20.04 -9.15 0.86
N ALA A 131 -20.99 -10.05 1.12
CA ALA A 131 -20.93 -10.93 2.29
C ALA A 131 -19.69 -11.85 2.28
N GLN A 132 -19.21 -12.23 1.09
CA GLN A 132 -18.02 -13.07 0.91
C GLN A 132 -16.72 -12.27 0.89
N LEU A 133 -16.80 -10.96 0.63
CA LEU A 133 -15.66 -10.03 0.58
C LEU A 133 -15.90 -8.90 1.60
N PRO A 134 -15.62 -9.16 2.88
CA PRO A 134 -15.76 -8.18 3.95
C PRO A 134 -14.76 -7.02 3.79
N ALA A 135 -14.91 -5.99 4.60
CA ALA A 135 -13.98 -4.86 4.62
C ALA A 135 -12.58 -5.35 4.99
N ALA A 136 -11.63 -5.22 4.07
CA ALA A 136 -10.25 -5.60 4.30
C ALA A 136 -9.55 -4.56 5.17
N GLN A 137 -8.71 -5.01 6.10
CA GLN A 137 -7.92 -4.15 6.96
C GLN A 137 -6.65 -3.71 6.22
N LEU A 138 -6.66 -2.51 5.66
CA LEU A 138 -5.62 -1.99 4.78
C LEU A 138 -5.06 -0.67 5.28
N HIS A 139 -3.82 -0.39 4.86
CA HIS A 139 -3.23 0.92 4.73
C HIS A 139 -2.59 1.06 3.34
N TRP A 140 -2.24 2.26 2.93
CA TRP A 140 -1.87 2.50 1.54
C TRP A 140 -0.59 3.33 1.42
N LEU A 141 0.24 2.97 0.42
CA LEU A 141 1.27 3.84 -0.14
C LEU A 141 0.70 4.52 -1.37
N LEU A 142 0.71 5.84 -1.39
CA LEU A 142 0.34 6.69 -2.52
C LEU A 142 1.56 7.51 -2.92
N ALA A 143 1.92 7.51 -4.20
CA ALA A 143 3.12 8.18 -4.66
C ALA A 143 3.01 8.69 -6.10
N ASP A 144 3.72 9.77 -6.38
CA ASP A 144 4.06 10.27 -7.71
C ASP A 144 5.58 10.49 -7.80
N GLN A 145 6.06 11.04 -8.91
CA GLN A 145 7.49 11.28 -9.11
C GLN A 145 8.13 12.28 -8.13
N HIS A 146 7.33 13.00 -7.34
CA HIS A 146 7.81 14.08 -6.47
C HIS A 146 7.73 13.72 -4.99
N GLN A 147 6.76 12.91 -4.59
CA GLN A 147 6.53 12.61 -3.19
C GLN A 147 5.81 11.27 -3.00
N ALA A 148 5.97 10.71 -1.81
CA ALA A 148 5.23 9.54 -1.36
C ALA A 148 4.58 9.82 0.00
N VAL A 149 3.39 9.26 0.22
CA VAL A 149 2.67 9.35 1.48
C VAL A 149 2.10 8.01 1.87
N VAL A 150 1.93 7.82 3.17
CA VAL A 150 1.22 6.68 3.74
C VAL A 150 -0.12 7.14 4.26
N ILE A 151 -1.17 6.38 3.94
CA ILE A 151 -2.54 6.62 4.39
C ILE A 151 -2.91 5.49 5.34
N GLU A 152 -3.22 5.83 6.59
CA GLU A 152 -3.64 4.89 7.63
C GLU A 152 -4.94 5.37 8.28
N SER A 153 -5.98 4.53 8.24
CA SER A 153 -7.22 4.75 8.98
C SER A 153 -7.19 3.91 10.24
N MET A 154 -7.13 4.56 11.37
CA MET A 154 -7.00 3.92 12.70
C MET A 154 -8.13 4.38 13.63
N ALA A 155 -8.19 3.85 14.84
CA ALA A 155 -9.26 4.15 15.79
C ALA A 155 -9.37 5.64 16.17
N ASP A 156 -8.28 6.39 16.06
CA ASP A 156 -8.19 7.83 16.32
C ASP A 156 -8.35 8.70 15.07
N GLY A 157 -8.59 8.09 13.89
CA GLY A 157 -8.91 8.79 12.65
C GLY A 157 -8.07 8.41 11.44
N LEU A 158 -8.20 9.22 10.39
CA LEU A 158 -7.44 9.08 9.15
C LEU A 158 -6.15 9.88 9.23
N HIS A 159 -5.03 9.20 9.07
CA HIS A 159 -3.70 9.79 9.11
C HIS A 159 -3.04 9.75 7.72
N ILE A 160 -2.34 10.82 7.39
CA ILE A 160 -1.57 10.94 6.15
C ILE A 160 -0.15 11.35 6.54
N TYR A 161 0.79 10.42 6.40
CA TYR A 161 2.19 10.65 6.75
C TYR A 161 3.03 10.89 5.50
N ASP A 162 3.95 11.85 5.57
CA ASP A 162 5.01 11.96 4.56
C ASP A 162 5.91 10.73 4.66
N ASN A 163 6.22 10.15 3.50
CA ASN A 163 7.09 8.97 3.42
C ASN A 163 8.40 9.30 2.70
N PRO A 164 9.41 9.81 3.42
CA PRO A 164 10.69 10.19 2.82
C PRO A 164 11.53 8.98 2.38
N VAL A 165 11.15 7.77 2.81
CA VAL A 165 11.86 6.53 2.47
C VAL A 165 11.29 5.89 1.21
N GLY A 166 10.02 6.18 0.90
CA GLY A 166 9.32 5.62 -0.26
C GLY A 166 8.98 4.13 -0.12
N VAL A 167 8.99 3.57 1.09
CA VAL A 167 8.70 2.16 1.34
C VAL A 167 7.60 2.03 2.39
N LEU A 168 6.69 1.08 2.18
CA LEU A 168 5.68 0.67 3.14
C LEU A 168 5.63 -0.87 3.18
N THR A 169 5.60 -1.43 4.38
CA THR A 169 5.35 -2.87 4.61
C THR A 169 3.98 -3.05 5.26
N ASN A 170 3.69 -4.22 5.82
CA ASN A 170 2.48 -4.44 6.61
C ASN A 170 2.59 -3.74 7.99
N ASN A 171 2.15 -4.39 9.07
CA ASN A 171 2.35 -3.89 10.43
C ASN A 171 3.83 -3.68 10.80
N PRO A 172 4.15 -2.77 11.74
CA PRO A 172 3.27 -1.92 12.54
C PRO A 172 2.85 -0.62 11.82
N PRO A 173 2.12 0.31 12.49
CA PRO A 173 1.84 1.65 11.96
C PRO A 173 3.10 2.39 11.48
N PHE A 174 2.95 3.20 10.45
CA PHE A 174 4.07 3.81 9.74
C PHE A 174 5.04 4.62 10.60
N PRO A 175 4.62 5.41 11.59
CA PRO A 175 5.56 6.08 12.49
C PRO A 175 6.48 5.12 13.25
N GLN A 176 5.98 3.93 13.59
CA GLN A 176 6.81 2.89 14.22
C GLN A 176 7.76 2.23 13.22
N GLN A 177 7.34 2.07 11.95
CA GLN A 177 8.23 1.60 10.88
C GLN A 177 9.40 2.57 10.69
N LEU A 178 9.13 3.88 10.64
CA LEU A 178 10.17 4.91 10.57
C LEU A 178 11.10 4.88 11.78
N PHE A 179 10.55 4.75 12.98
CA PHE A 179 11.35 4.65 14.20
C PHE A 179 12.29 3.44 14.18
N GLN A 180 11.81 2.30 13.67
CA GLN A 180 12.63 1.08 13.59
C GLN A 180 13.83 1.20 12.64
N LEU A 181 13.81 2.11 11.67
CA LEU A 181 14.96 2.37 10.80
C LEU A 181 16.21 2.79 11.58
N ASN A 182 16.06 3.35 12.78
CA ASN A 182 17.19 3.68 13.65
C ASN A 182 18.06 2.45 13.98
N ASN A 183 17.46 1.27 14.03
CA ASN A 183 18.20 0.02 14.30
C ASN A 183 19.15 -0.35 13.16
N TYR A 184 18.95 0.21 11.98
CA TYR A 184 19.69 -0.08 10.75
C TYR A 184 20.68 1.03 10.35
N MET A 185 20.80 2.11 11.14
CA MET A 185 21.69 3.23 10.84
C MET A 185 23.16 2.81 10.68
N SER A 186 23.57 1.75 11.37
CA SER A 186 24.94 1.21 11.31
C SER A 186 25.09 0.07 10.30
N LEU A 187 24.07 -0.18 9.46
CA LEU A 187 24.13 -1.24 8.46
C LEU A 187 25.21 -0.93 7.43
N SER A 188 26.15 -1.86 7.27
CA SER A 188 27.30 -1.74 6.40
C SER A 188 27.57 -3.08 5.72
N PRO A 189 28.07 -3.10 4.47
CA PRO A 189 28.53 -4.33 3.84
C PRO A 189 29.80 -4.91 4.49
N ARG A 190 30.43 -4.13 5.38
CA ARG A 190 31.58 -4.60 6.15
C ARG A 190 31.11 -5.29 7.43
N GLN A 191 31.72 -6.43 7.74
CA GLN A 191 31.50 -7.08 9.01
C GLN A 191 31.95 -6.17 10.16
N PRO A 192 31.07 -5.88 11.15
CA PRO A 192 31.47 -5.12 12.32
C PRO A 192 32.50 -5.90 13.13
N GLU A 193 33.48 -5.18 13.70
CA GLU A 193 34.41 -5.76 14.66
C GLU A 193 33.66 -6.12 15.95
N ASN A 194 33.97 -7.30 16.49
CA ASN A 194 33.48 -7.69 17.81
C ASN A 194 34.20 -6.89 18.92
N ARG A 195 33.73 -5.68 19.17
CA ARG A 195 34.25 -4.80 20.26
C ARG A 195 33.60 -5.08 21.62
N PHE A 196 32.48 -5.79 21.60
CA PHE A 196 31.69 -6.04 22.81
C PHE A 196 32.24 -7.17 23.67
N ALA A 197 32.61 -8.27 23.06
CA ALA A 197 33.14 -9.43 23.73
C ALA A 197 34.22 -10.10 22.86
N PRO A 198 35.44 -9.55 22.80
CA PRO A 198 36.51 -10.05 21.93
C PRO A 198 36.87 -11.51 22.15
N GLN A 199 36.63 -12.02 23.37
CA GLN A 199 36.91 -13.41 23.76
C GLN A 199 35.83 -14.41 23.28
N LEU A 200 34.67 -13.92 22.82
CA LEU A 200 33.61 -14.77 22.29
C LEU A 200 33.70 -14.85 20.76
N PRO A 201 33.72 -16.04 20.17
CA PRO A 201 33.66 -16.18 18.72
C PRO A 201 32.26 -15.88 18.23
N LEU A 202 31.91 -14.59 18.07
CA LEU A 202 30.63 -14.17 17.53
C LEU A 202 30.65 -14.31 16.01
N VAL A 203 29.77 -15.14 15.49
CA VAL A 203 29.56 -15.29 14.06
C VAL A 203 28.52 -14.25 13.63
N PRO A 204 28.81 -13.44 12.61
CA PRO A 204 27.85 -12.44 12.13
C PRO A 204 26.58 -13.12 11.60
N TYR A 205 25.44 -12.60 12.00
CA TYR A 205 24.17 -13.03 11.45
C TYR A 205 23.99 -12.44 10.05
N CYS A 206 24.39 -13.18 9.04
CA CYS A 206 24.18 -12.76 7.66
C CYS A 206 22.77 -13.20 7.21
N LEU A 207 21.78 -12.38 7.49
CA LEU A 207 20.38 -12.64 7.08
C LEU A 207 20.25 -12.82 5.56
N LEU A 208 21.16 -12.21 4.78
CA LEU A 208 21.14 -12.32 3.32
C LEU A 208 21.54 -13.72 2.82
N TYR A 209 22.42 -14.42 3.54
CA TYR A 209 22.93 -15.73 3.13
C TYR A 209 22.37 -16.90 3.95
N THR A 210 21.85 -16.64 5.13
CA THR A 210 21.41 -17.69 6.08
C THR A 210 19.92 -17.75 6.27
N SER A 211 19.18 -16.71 5.87
CA SER A 211 17.71 -16.72 5.90
C SER A 211 17.21 -17.48 4.66
N PRO A 212 16.57 -18.65 4.82
CA PRO A 212 16.00 -19.36 3.68
C PRO A 212 14.92 -18.50 3.04
N SER A 213 15.08 -18.14 1.78
CA SER A 213 14.02 -17.54 1.00
C SER A 213 12.98 -18.63 0.67
N PRO A 214 11.68 -18.35 0.78
CA PRO A 214 10.63 -19.26 0.31
C PRO A 214 10.78 -19.66 -1.18
N ARG A 215 11.57 -18.90 -1.94
CA ARG A 215 11.88 -19.15 -3.34
C ARG A 215 13.24 -19.82 -3.58
N ASP A 216 13.97 -20.17 -2.53
CA ASP A 216 15.23 -20.91 -2.70
C ASP A 216 14.89 -22.38 -3.03
N PRO A 217 15.19 -22.87 -4.25
CA PRO A 217 14.85 -24.23 -4.66
C PRO A 217 15.61 -25.31 -3.86
N LYS A 218 16.59 -24.93 -3.05
CA LYS A 218 17.35 -25.86 -2.18
C LYS A 218 16.68 -26.07 -0.83
N THR A 219 15.70 -25.27 -0.45
CA THR A 219 14.98 -25.38 0.83
C THR A 219 13.58 -25.97 0.71
N SER A 220 13.10 -26.23 -0.51
CA SER A 220 11.82 -26.90 -0.78
C SER A 220 11.95 -28.42 -0.81
N ARG A 221 12.35 -29.04 0.31
CA ARG A 221 12.23 -30.49 0.54
C ARG A 221 11.55 -30.77 1.87
#